data_69afa1b34da37782dbba5000434c784e
#
_entry.id   69afa1b34da37782dbba5000434c784e
#
_cell.length_a   1.000
_cell.length_b   1.000
_cell.length_c   1.000
_cell.angle_alpha   90.00
_cell.angle_beta   90.00
_cell.angle_gamma   90.00
#
_symmetry.space_group_name_H-M   'P 1'
#
loop_
_entity.id
_entity.type
_entity.pdbx_description
1 polymer ?
#
loop_
_entity_poly.entity_id
_entity_poly.type
_entity_poly.pdbx_seq_one_letter_code
_entity_poly.pdbx_strand_id
1 'polypeptide(L)'
;MRSFPTGQSQQMSKNLLGITGLAVGGIVILSSVFVVPAGQVGVVTTLGKVSKTPRLPGLNIKLPFIQSSHLFSVRTQVVPEKFSTLTKDLQVIEATATVKFAVKPNEAPRIYSTISSSDASIYGRVIQPSLLKSLKSVFSKYELNTIATDWNTISTLVEKSVAKELN
;
A
#
# COMPACT_ATOMS: atom_id res chain seq x y z
N MET A 1 -59.95 2.48 -46.04
CA MET A 1 -58.74 1.86 -45.57
C MET A 1 -57.71 2.94 -45.36
N ARG A 2 -57.31 3.21 -44.08
CA ARG A 2 -56.30 4.21 -43.77
C ARG A 2 -54.95 3.47 -43.60
N SER A 3 -54.01 3.77 -44.49
CA SER A 3 -52.63 3.26 -44.42
C SER A 3 -51.89 4.03 -43.32
N PHE A 4 -51.40 3.33 -42.30
CA PHE A 4 -50.54 3.87 -41.24
C PHE A 4 -49.10 4.05 -41.78
N PRO A 5 -48.42 5.14 -41.50
CA PRO A 5 -47.04 5.37 -41.97
C PRO A 5 -46.07 4.55 -41.12
N THR A 6 -45.55 3.47 -41.65
CA THR A 6 -44.57 2.54 -41.02
C THR A 6 -43.14 3.10 -41.01
N GLY A 7 -42.87 4.27 -41.53
CA GLY A 7 -41.51 4.82 -41.67
C GLY A 7 -40.95 5.53 -40.42
N GLN A 8 -41.80 6.07 -39.54
CA GLN A 8 -41.35 6.89 -38.40
C GLN A 8 -40.79 6.07 -37.23
N SER A 9 -41.26 4.84 -37.04
CA SER A 9 -40.79 3.98 -35.91
C SER A 9 -39.37 3.43 -36.12
N GLN A 10 -38.94 3.20 -37.37
CA GLN A 10 -37.58 2.71 -37.66
C GLN A 10 -36.51 3.79 -37.52
N GLN A 11 -36.83 5.05 -37.79
CA GLN A 11 -35.86 6.15 -37.66
C GLN A 11 -35.68 6.56 -36.21
N MET A 12 -36.72 6.45 -35.38
CA MET A 12 -36.68 6.70 -33.94
C MET A 12 -35.85 5.64 -33.22
N SER A 13 -35.93 4.36 -33.64
CA SER A 13 -35.15 3.28 -33.04
C SER A 13 -33.63 3.39 -33.35
N LYS A 14 -33.26 3.81 -34.56
CA LYS A 14 -31.86 4.03 -34.95
C LYS A 14 -31.22 5.21 -34.19
N ASN A 15 -31.94 6.28 -34.01
CA ASN A 15 -31.48 7.44 -33.24
C ASN A 15 -31.35 7.08 -31.74
N LEU A 16 -32.28 6.31 -31.18
CA LEU A 16 -32.24 5.85 -29.80
C LEU A 16 -31.04 4.91 -29.57
N LEU A 17 -30.76 3.96 -30.48
CA LEU A 17 -29.57 3.12 -30.42
C LEU A 17 -28.27 3.93 -30.50
N GLY A 18 -28.21 4.95 -31.34
CA GLY A 18 -27.06 5.87 -31.45
C GLY A 18 -26.79 6.63 -30.15
N ILE A 19 -27.84 7.20 -29.56
CA ILE A 19 -27.75 7.96 -28.30
C ILE A 19 -27.32 7.03 -27.14
N THR A 20 -27.90 5.83 -27.07
CA THR A 20 -27.54 4.82 -26.05
C THR A 20 -26.08 4.37 -26.18
N GLY A 21 -25.63 4.11 -27.42
CA GLY A 21 -24.24 3.75 -27.70
C GLY A 21 -23.23 4.84 -27.28
N LEU A 22 -23.58 6.12 -27.56
CA LEU A 22 -22.76 7.26 -27.22
C LEU A 22 -22.71 7.49 -25.69
N ALA A 23 -23.84 7.30 -25.01
CA ALA A 23 -23.92 7.38 -23.55
C ALA A 23 -23.09 6.28 -22.86
N VAL A 24 -23.21 5.04 -23.33
CA VAL A 24 -22.42 3.90 -22.80
C VAL A 24 -20.93 4.12 -23.06
N GLY A 25 -20.54 4.55 -24.26
CA GLY A 25 -19.17 4.89 -24.61
C GLY A 25 -18.58 5.98 -23.70
N GLY A 26 -19.35 7.04 -23.44
CA GLY A 26 -18.97 8.12 -22.52
C GLY A 26 -18.75 7.63 -21.08
N ILE A 27 -19.64 6.78 -20.58
CA ILE A 27 -19.49 6.18 -19.22
C ILE A 27 -18.23 5.32 -19.14
N VAL A 28 -17.94 4.52 -20.16
CA VAL A 28 -16.74 3.66 -20.20
C VAL A 28 -15.47 4.52 -20.21
N ILE A 29 -15.42 5.60 -20.98
CA ILE A 29 -14.27 6.51 -21.03
C ILE A 29 -14.06 7.18 -19.66
N LEU A 30 -15.11 7.70 -19.04
CA LEU A 30 -15.04 8.37 -17.73
C LEU A 30 -14.63 7.41 -16.63
N SER A 31 -15.07 6.14 -16.66
CA SER A 31 -14.68 5.11 -15.68
C SER A 31 -13.27 4.57 -15.89
N SER A 32 -12.63 4.87 -17.02
CA SER A 32 -11.25 4.48 -17.33
C SER A 32 -10.21 5.35 -16.63
N VAL A 33 -10.59 6.53 -16.18
CA VAL A 33 -9.66 7.50 -15.60
C VAL A 33 -9.65 7.40 -14.08
N PHE A 34 -8.45 7.42 -13.46
CA PHE A 34 -8.30 7.55 -12.02
C PHE A 34 -7.10 8.44 -11.68
N VAL A 35 -7.16 9.09 -10.53
CA VAL A 35 -6.12 10.00 -10.05
C VAL A 35 -5.36 9.33 -8.91
N VAL A 36 -4.04 9.37 -8.99
CA VAL A 36 -3.13 9.00 -7.90
C VAL A 36 -2.68 10.28 -7.21
N PRO A 37 -3.01 10.49 -5.93
CA PRO A 37 -2.61 11.68 -5.20
C PRO A 37 -1.09 11.75 -4.98
N ALA A 38 -0.56 12.97 -4.77
CA ALA A 38 0.84 13.17 -4.38
C ALA A 38 1.17 12.46 -3.05
N GLY A 39 2.30 11.76 -3.00
CA GLY A 39 2.71 10.95 -1.85
C GLY A 39 2.06 9.57 -1.79
N GLN A 40 1.40 9.15 -2.86
CA GLN A 40 0.88 7.79 -3.04
C GLN A 40 1.34 7.21 -4.38
N VAL A 41 1.24 5.90 -4.50
CA VAL A 41 1.41 5.17 -5.77
C VAL A 41 0.21 4.25 -5.98
N GLY A 42 -0.18 4.09 -7.23
CA GLY A 42 -1.25 3.18 -7.62
C GLY A 42 -0.71 1.80 -7.99
N VAL A 43 -1.24 0.76 -7.37
CA VAL A 43 -1.05 -0.63 -7.79
C VAL A 43 -2.28 -1.05 -8.57
N VAL A 44 -2.09 -1.44 -9.83
CA VAL A 44 -3.18 -1.89 -10.70
C VAL A 44 -3.19 -3.42 -10.75
N THR A 45 -4.37 -3.98 -10.55
CA THR A 45 -4.62 -5.41 -10.74
C THR A 45 -5.50 -5.64 -11.95
N THR A 46 -5.18 -6.61 -12.78
CA THR A 46 -5.97 -7.03 -13.95
C THR A 46 -6.48 -8.43 -13.69
N LEU A 47 -7.79 -8.59 -13.50
CA LEU A 47 -8.41 -9.89 -13.15
C LEU A 47 -7.68 -10.63 -12.03
N GLY A 48 -7.27 -9.88 -10.97
CA GLY A 48 -6.53 -10.42 -9.83
C GLY A 48 -5.00 -10.47 -10.01
N LYS A 49 -4.47 -10.35 -11.22
CA LYS A 49 -3.01 -10.32 -11.45
C LYS A 49 -2.46 -8.92 -11.21
N VAL A 50 -1.49 -8.80 -10.31
CA VAL A 50 -0.84 -7.53 -9.97
C VAL A 50 0.09 -7.08 -11.10
N SER A 51 -0.04 -5.83 -11.54
CA SER A 51 0.90 -5.19 -12.47
C SER A 51 2.24 -4.95 -11.77
N LYS A 52 3.35 -5.30 -12.42
CA LYS A 52 4.69 -5.08 -11.86
C LYS A 52 5.09 -3.61 -11.79
N THR A 53 4.50 -2.77 -12.62
CA THR A 53 4.82 -1.34 -12.69
C THR A 53 3.80 -0.55 -11.88
N PRO A 54 4.21 0.20 -10.85
CA PRO A 54 3.32 1.08 -10.10
C PRO A 54 2.91 2.27 -10.96
N ARG A 55 1.74 2.82 -10.68
CA ARG A 55 1.26 4.07 -11.28
C ARG A 55 1.70 5.25 -10.43
N LEU A 56 2.41 6.19 -11.05
CA LEU A 56 2.92 7.39 -10.40
C LEU A 56 1.80 8.40 -10.11
N PRO A 57 2.04 9.38 -9.20
CA PRO A 57 1.09 10.46 -8.95
C PRO A 57 0.67 11.18 -10.22
N GLY A 58 -0.61 11.54 -10.30
CA GLY A 58 -1.22 12.21 -11.43
C GLY A 58 -2.39 11.44 -12.02
N LEU A 59 -2.78 11.84 -13.23
CA LEU A 59 -3.84 11.23 -14.00
C LEU A 59 -3.34 9.92 -14.61
N ASN A 60 -4.06 8.84 -14.36
CA ASN A 60 -3.76 7.50 -14.87
C ASN A 60 -4.98 6.89 -15.54
N ILE A 61 -4.75 5.95 -16.44
CA ILE A 61 -5.79 5.24 -17.17
C ILE A 61 -5.78 3.77 -16.75
N LYS A 62 -6.97 3.20 -16.54
CA LYS A 62 -7.20 1.78 -16.32
C LYS A 62 -8.33 1.28 -17.23
N LEU A 63 -8.34 -0.01 -17.52
CA LEU A 63 -9.45 -0.64 -18.22
C LEU A 63 -10.61 -0.87 -17.25
N PRO A 64 -11.78 -0.25 -17.45
CA PRO A 64 -12.93 -0.47 -16.58
C PRO A 64 -13.35 -1.94 -16.62
N PHE A 65 -14.01 -2.41 -15.56
CA PHE A 65 -14.53 -3.77 -15.36
C PHE A 65 -13.45 -4.87 -15.14
N ILE A 66 -12.26 -4.76 -15.75
CA ILE A 66 -11.22 -5.80 -15.66
C ILE A 66 -10.01 -5.36 -14.83
N GLN A 67 -9.83 -4.06 -14.60
CA GLN A 67 -8.75 -3.53 -13.78
C GLN A 67 -9.27 -2.83 -12.54
N SER A 68 -8.66 -3.14 -11.40
CA SER A 68 -8.83 -2.42 -10.13
C SER A 68 -7.56 -1.68 -9.76
N SER A 69 -7.69 -0.52 -9.11
CA SER A 69 -6.57 0.29 -8.65
C SER A 69 -6.59 0.40 -7.13
N HIS A 70 -5.45 0.20 -6.51
CA HIS A 70 -5.24 0.30 -5.07
C HIS A 70 -4.16 1.34 -4.80
N LEU A 71 -4.39 2.22 -3.84
CA LEU A 71 -3.45 3.30 -3.51
C LEU A 71 -2.59 2.89 -2.30
N PHE A 72 -1.28 3.12 -2.41
CA PHE A 72 -0.32 2.92 -1.33
C PHE A 72 0.35 4.24 -0.98
N SER A 73 0.41 4.57 0.31
CA SER A 73 1.19 5.70 0.78
C SER A 73 2.68 5.41 0.69
N VAL A 74 3.42 6.33 0.09
CA VAL A 74 4.90 6.31 0.05
C VAL A 74 5.49 7.38 0.96
N ARG A 75 4.65 8.05 1.74
CA ARG A 75 5.09 9.04 2.73
C ARG A 75 5.75 8.33 3.91
N THR A 76 6.72 9.00 4.51
CA THR A 76 7.31 8.52 5.76
C THR A 76 6.26 8.46 6.85
N GLN A 77 6.12 7.29 7.44
CA GLN A 77 5.27 7.04 8.60
C GLN A 77 6.15 6.96 9.84
N VAL A 78 5.62 7.44 10.97
CA VAL A 78 6.31 7.43 12.26
C VAL A 78 5.39 6.75 13.26
N VAL A 79 5.84 5.62 13.80
CA VAL A 79 5.05 4.80 14.74
C VAL A 79 5.84 4.60 16.02
N PRO A 80 5.32 5.05 17.17
CA PRO A 80 5.88 4.72 18.46
C PRO A 80 5.47 3.29 18.86
N GLU A 81 6.44 2.45 19.20
CA GLU A 81 6.23 1.07 19.64
C GLU A 81 6.72 0.91 21.07
N LYS A 82 5.82 0.54 21.97
CA LYS A 82 6.15 0.20 23.36
C LYS A 82 6.58 -1.26 23.42
N PHE A 83 7.67 -1.53 24.08
CA PHE A 83 8.14 -2.89 24.26
C PHE A 83 8.70 -3.12 25.66
N SER A 84 8.65 -4.37 26.08
CA SER A 84 9.31 -4.85 27.30
C SER A 84 10.24 -5.99 26.93
N THR A 85 11.44 -5.99 27.51
CA THR A 85 12.46 -7.02 27.27
C THR A 85 13.31 -7.24 28.51
N LEU A 86 14.02 -8.37 28.53
CA LEU A 86 15.01 -8.68 29.55
C LEU A 86 16.41 -8.35 29.02
N THR A 87 17.23 -7.81 29.91
CA THR A 87 18.67 -7.62 29.69
C THR A 87 19.44 -8.92 29.98
N LYS A 88 20.75 -8.91 29.71
CA LYS A 88 21.64 -10.03 30.02
C LYS A 88 21.68 -10.37 31.52
N ASP A 89 21.55 -9.38 32.36
CA ASP A 89 21.49 -9.48 33.82
C ASP A 89 20.06 -9.70 34.36
N LEU A 90 19.14 -10.16 33.50
CA LEU A 90 17.75 -10.52 33.79
C LEU A 90 16.90 -9.38 34.37
N GLN A 91 17.28 -8.15 34.12
CA GLN A 91 16.46 -6.99 34.49
C GLN A 91 15.42 -6.69 33.40
N VAL A 92 14.23 -6.31 33.81
CA VAL A 92 13.17 -5.88 32.89
C VAL A 92 13.36 -4.44 32.49
N ILE A 93 13.41 -4.19 31.19
CA ILE A 93 13.38 -2.83 30.62
C ILE A 93 12.06 -2.63 29.92
N GLU A 94 11.39 -1.55 30.22
CA GLU A 94 10.27 -1.01 29.46
C GLU A 94 10.71 0.26 28.75
N ALA A 95 10.54 0.28 27.43
CA ALA A 95 10.94 1.41 26.60
C ALA A 95 10.01 1.64 25.42
N THR A 96 10.16 2.77 24.79
CA THR A 96 9.44 3.10 23.56
C THR A 96 10.44 3.32 22.42
N ALA A 97 10.32 2.53 21.36
CA ALA A 97 11.08 2.73 20.13
C ALA A 97 10.23 3.47 19.10
N THR A 98 10.77 4.54 18.51
CA THR A 98 10.09 5.23 17.42
C THR A 98 10.62 4.74 16.08
N VAL A 99 9.75 4.12 15.29
CA VAL A 99 10.08 3.60 13.96
C VAL A 99 9.66 4.59 12.90
N LYS A 100 10.58 4.92 12.01
CA LYS A 100 10.31 5.71 10.80
C LYS A 100 10.50 4.80 9.59
N PHE A 101 9.49 4.69 8.75
CA PHE A 101 9.56 3.89 7.54
C PHE A 101 8.75 4.50 6.40
N ALA A 102 9.11 4.17 5.17
CA ALA A 102 8.36 4.52 3.98
C ALA A 102 8.40 3.36 2.99
N VAL A 103 7.31 3.16 2.25
CA VAL A 103 7.27 2.18 1.16
C VAL A 103 7.97 2.77 -0.05
N LYS A 104 8.93 2.03 -0.62
CA LYS A 104 9.54 2.40 -1.90
C LYS A 104 8.50 2.24 -3.02
N PRO A 105 8.28 3.26 -3.87
CA PRO A 105 7.26 3.22 -4.91
C PRO A 105 7.32 1.97 -5.79
N ASN A 106 8.52 1.57 -6.20
CA ASN A 106 8.73 0.42 -7.08
C ASN A 106 8.46 -0.93 -6.41
N GLU A 107 8.48 -0.99 -5.07
CA GLU A 107 8.19 -2.21 -4.31
C GLU A 107 6.69 -2.38 -3.97
N ALA A 108 5.88 -1.33 -4.14
CA ALA A 108 4.47 -1.37 -3.81
C ALA A 108 3.70 -2.52 -4.48
N PRO A 109 3.92 -2.87 -5.78
CA PRO A 109 3.26 -4.02 -6.39
C PRO A 109 3.66 -5.35 -5.76
N ARG A 110 4.93 -5.53 -5.39
CA ARG A 110 5.42 -6.73 -4.72
C ARG A 110 4.81 -6.86 -3.33
N ILE A 111 4.83 -5.78 -2.56
CA ILE A 111 4.23 -5.72 -1.22
C ILE A 111 2.74 -6.05 -1.29
N TYR A 112 2.01 -5.48 -2.24
CA TYR A 112 0.60 -5.76 -2.46
C TYR A 112 0.34 -7.25 -2.70
N SER A 113 1.16 -7.89 -3.53
CA SER A 113 0.96 -9.29 -3.93
C SER A 113 1.36 -10.29 -2.85
N THR A 114 2.34 -9.96 -1.99
CA THR A 114 2.97 -10.93 -1.08
C THR A 114 2.69 -10.68 0.41
N ILE A 115 2.47 -9.42 0.79
CA ILE A 115 2.42 -9.03 2.20
C ILE A 115 1.03 -8.54 2.59
N SER A 116 0.55 -7.50 1.93
CA SER A 116 -0.69 -6.83 2.30
C SER A 116 -1.25 -5.95 1.19
N SER A 117 -2.56 -5.91 1.12
CA SER A 117 -3.32 -5.01 0.25
C SER A 117 -3.43 -3.58 0.79
N SER A 118 -2.92 -3.29 2.00
CA SER A 118 -2.90 -1.94 2.58
C SER A 118 -1.62 -1.66 3.34
N ASP A 119 -1.17 -0.41 3.30
CA ASP A 119 0.02 0.11 4.00
C ASP A 119 -0.10 0.00 5.53
N ALA A 120 -1.29 0.22 6.10
CA ALA A 120 -1.51 0.05 7.54
C ALA A 120 -1.19 -1.37 8.04
N SER A 121 -1.44 -2.39 7.21
CA SER A 121 -1.17 -3.79 7.58
C SER A 121 0.32 -4.16 7.43
N ILE A 122 1.13 -3.39 6.70
CA ILE A 122 2.56 -3.66 6.53
C ILE A 122 3.28 -3.53 7.88
N TYR A 123 2.96 -2.48 8.65
CA TYR A 123 3.56 -2.28 9.96
C TYR A 123 3.31 -3.49 10.86
N GLY A 124 2.06 -3.85 11.09
CA GLY A 124 1.69 -4.91 12.02
C GLY A 124 2.13 -6.32 11.59
N ARG A 125 2.23 -6.58 10.28
CA ARG A 125 2.57 -7.92 9.78
C ARG A 125 4.07 -8.15 9.59
N VAL A 126 4.83 -7.11 9.30
CA VAL A 126 6.25 -7.26 8.93
C VAL A 126 7.14 -6.44 9.83
N ILE A 127 6.89 -5.12 9.95
CA ILE A 127 7.81 -4.21 10.62
C ILE A 127 7.81 -4.44 12.13
N GLN A 128 6.65 -4.47 12.75
CA GLN A 128 6.50 -4.62 14.20
C GLN A 128 7.11 -5.93 14.73
N PRO A 129 6.82 -7.13 14.17
CA PRO A 129 7.45 -8.37 14.62
C PRO A 129 8.96 -8.38 14.45
N SER A 130 9.47 -7.87 13.31
CA SER A 130 10.90 -7.79 13.03
C SER A 130 11.61 -6.81 13.98
N LEU A 131 10.98 -5.69 14.29
CA LEU A 131 11.47 -4.73 15.26
C LEU A 131 11.56 -5.36 16.67
N LEU A 132 10.45 -5.94 17.15
CA LEU A 132 10.40 -6.54 18.49
C LEU A 132 11.39 -7.70 18.64
N LYS A 133 11.56 -8.53 17.61
CA LYS A 133 12.57 -9.59 17.57
C LYS A 133 13.97 -9.01 17.67
N SER A 134 14.28 -7.98 16.90
CA SER A 134 15.59 -7.33 16.89
C SER A 134 15.89 -6.64 18.22
N LEU A 135 14.94 -5.90 18.78
CA LEU A 135 15.07 -5.28 20.09
C LEU A 135 15.40 -6.32 21.17
N LYS A 136 14.57 -7.36 21.28
CA LYS A 136 14.79 -8.46 22.26
C LYS A 136 16.15 -9.12 22.06
N SER A 137 16.56 -9.42 20.83
CA SER A 137 17.83 -10.06 20.50
C SER A 137 19.04 -9.20 20.84
N VAL A 138 18.96 -7.89 20.69
CA VAL A 138 20.07 -6.98 21.02
C VAL A 138 20.12 -6.77 22.53
N PHE A 139 19.03 -6.38 23.17
CA PHE A 139 18.99 -6.03 24.58
C PHE A 139 19.37 -7.22 25.48
N SER A 140 19.00 -8.45 25.12
CA SER A 140 19.35 -9.65 25.90
C SER A 140 20.86 -9.98 25.91
N LYS A 141 21.67 -9.31 25.11
CA LYS A 141 23.14 -9.52 25.07
C LYS A 141 23.93 -8.56 25.95
N TYR A 142 23.29 -7.49 26.42
CA TYR A 142 23.94 -6.43 27.17
C TYR A 142 23.33 -6.27 28.55
N GLU A 143 24.14 -5.84 29.49
CA GLU A 143 23.72 -5.49 30.85
C GLU A 143 23.08 -4.11 30.86
N LEU A 144 22.16 -3.84 31.79
CA LEU A 144 21.44 -2.58 31.90
C LEU A 144 22.38 -1.38 31.94
N ASN A 145 23.47 -1.47 32.71
CA ASN A 145 24.43 -0.39 32.80
C ASN A 145 25.09 -0.07 31.44
N THR A 146 25.47 -1.12 30.67
CA THR A 146 26.04 -0.92 29.34
C THR A 146 25.03 -0.28 28.38
N ILE A 147 23.77 -0.69 28.45
CA ILE A 147 22.70 -0.11 27.63
C ILE A 147 22.52 1.39 27.96
N ALA A 148 22.57 1.74 29.25
CA ALA A 148 22.41 3.13 29.69
C ALA A 148 23.60 4.03 29.34
N THR A 149 24.83 3.49 29.41
CA THR A 149 26.06 4.26 29.17
C THR A 149 26.45 4.36 27.70
N ASP A 150 26.13 3.35 26.88
CA ASP A 150 26.51 3.28 25.46
C ASP A 150 25.29 3.16 24.53
N TRP A 151 24.32 4.01 24.77
CA TRP A 151 23.05 4.03 24.04
C TRP A 151 23.21 4.14 22.51
N ASN A 152 24.16 4.94 22.03
CA ASN A 152 24.39 5.14 20.60
C ASN A 152 24.82 3.86 19.89
N THR A 153 25.73 3.09 20.50
CA THR A 153 26.16 1.80 19.96
C THR A 153 24.98 0.80 19.94
N ILE A 154 24.23 0.72 21.04
CA ILE A 154 23.06 -0.16 21.13
C ILE A 154 22.01 0.19 20.08
N SER A 155 21.68 1.47 19.90
CA SER A 155 20.74 1.93 18.86
C SER A 155 21.17 1.53 17.46
N THR A 156 22.47 1.71 17.13
CA THR A 156 23.02 1.33 15.82
C THR A 156 22.96 -0.19 15.60
N LEU A 157 23.18 -0.99 16.64
CA LEU A 157 23.05 -2.45 16.55
C LEU A 157 21.60 -2.89 16.32
N VAL A 158 20.65 -2.23 16.99
CA VAL A 158 19.22 -2.47 16.75
C VAL A 158 18.85 -2.14 15.32
N GLU A 159 19.22 -0.96 14.81
CA GLU A 159 18.97 -0.54 13.43
C GLU A 159 19.53 -1.55 12.42
N LYS A 160 20.78 -1.99 12.58
CA LYS A 160 21.39 -3.03 11.73
C LYS A 160 20.65 -4.35 11.81
N SER A 161 20.21 -4.75 13.01
CA SER A 161 19.46 -6.00 13.20
C SER A 161 18.09 -5.94 12.53
N VAL A 162 17.37 -4.82 12.66
CA VAL A 162 16.08 -4.60 12.00
C VAL A 162 16.25 -4.59 10.47
N ALA A 163 17.26 -3.87 9.97
CA ALA A 163 17.53 -3.82 8.53
C ALA A 163 17.83 -5.20 7.94
N LYS A 164 18.52 -6.08 8.70
CA LYS A 164 18.80 -7.46 8.29
C LYS A 164 17.54 -8.33 8.25
N GLU A 165 16.59 -8.12 9.16
CA GLU A 165 15.34 -8.89 9.19
C GLU A 165 14.34 -8.44 8.11
N LEU A 166 14.47 -7.22 7.60
CA LEU A 166 13.54 -6.64 6.60
C LEU A 166 14.03 -6.78 5.15
N ASN A 167 15.26 -7.18 4.90
CA ASN A 167 15.82 -7.46 3.57
C ASN A 167 15.70 -8.94 3.19
#